data_9941a329c24f49e814328d51e7510e5c
#
_entry.id   9941a329c24f49e814328d51e7510e5c
#
_cell.length_a   1.000
_cell.length_b   1.000
_cell.length_c   1.000
_cell.angle_alpha   90.00
_cell.angle_beta   90.00
_cell.angle_gamma   90.00
#
_symmetry.space_group_name_H-M   'P 1'
#
loop_
_entity.id
_entity.type
_entity.pdbx_description
1 polymer ?
#
loop_
_entity_poly.entity_id
_entity_poly.type
_entity_poly.pdbx_seq_one_letter_code
_entity_poly.pdbx_strand_id
1 'polypeptide(L)'
;MALDYVKVLNAQKKTFSVIGRGEASAAKFKEQTGIAPYVGGINKYLENNTLQPDTKFIIATGTEVLMPVLREVVAAGAGRVLIEKPAAVSIAELLENEQYLKNLADKIFVAYNRRFYSSVIEAQKMIKEDGGLQSMHFEFTEWAHIIGPLEKAPGVKENWFFANSTHVVDLAFYLAGSPTDWRSFSKHGTIDWHEKTNFAGAGITDTGVLFSYISNWESAGRWGIELLTAKRRIYLRPMEGLSVQVKGTVAVNEHEFDNQIDKDFKPGLYKQVEAFLTQPESLLNLSDHIDKSREIYQKML
;
A
#
# COMPACT_ATOMS: atom_id res chain seq x y z
N MET A 1 6.08 11.33 0.64
CA MET A 1 5.97 10.49 -0.57
C MET A 1 6.51 11.18 -1.82
N ALA A 2 6.02 12.35 -2.25
CA ALA A 2 6.51 12.99 -3.50
C ALA A 2 8.05 13.15 -3.55
N LEU A 3 8.68 13.53 -2.46
CA LEU A 3 10.15 13.62 -2.35
C LEU A 3 10.84 12.25 -2.56
N ASP A 4 10.25 11.19 -2.01
CA ASP A 4 10.79 9.84 -2.16
C ASP A 4 10.69 9.36 -3.61
N TYR A 5 9.58 9.67 -4.30
CA TYR A 5 9.42 9.39 -5.73
C TYR A 5 10.46 10.12 -6.57
N VAL A 6 10.71 11.41 -6.29
CA VAL A 6 11.75 12.17 -6.99
C VAL A 6 13.13 11.53 -6.82
N LYS A 7 13.48 11.14 -5.60
CA LYS A 7 14.75 10.45 -5.32
C LYS A 7 14.89 9.18 -6.16
N VAL A 8 13.82 8.37 -6.26
CA VAL A 8 13.80 7.13 -7.04
C VAL A 8 13.89 7.42 -8.54
N LEU A 9 13.07 8.34 -9.06
CA LEU A 9 13.06 8.67 -10.49
C LEU A 9 14.42 9.20 -10.97
N ASN A 10 15.08 10.04 -10.15
CA ASN A 10 16.43 10.52 -10.43
C ASN A 10 17.45 9.38 -10.47
N ALA A 11 17.40 8.47 -9.49
CA ALA A 11 18.30 7.30 -9.45
C ALA A 11 18.08 6.38 -10.65
N GLN A 12 16.83 6.23 -11.11
CA GLN A 12 16.48 5.48 -12.32
C GLN A 12 16.70 6.27 -13.62
N LYS A 13 17.27 7.49 -13.53
CA LYS A 13 17.58 8.37 -14.70
C LYS A 13 16.35 8.62 -15.57
N LYS A 14 15.18 8.84 -14.96
CA LYS A 14 13.94 9.14 -15.68
C LYS A 14 13.75 10.64 -15.81
N THR A 15 13.28 11.07 -16.97
CA THR A 15 12.83 12.45 -17.18
C THR A 15 11.39 12.57 -16.69
N PHE A 16 11.10 13.58 -15.89
CA PHE A 16 9.77 13.80 -15.32
C PHE A 16 9.54 15.29 -15.03
N SER A 17 8.28 15.67 -14.93
CA SER A 17 7.85 16.98 -14.45
C SER A 17 7.04 16.80 -13.16
N VAL A 18 7.08 17.81 -12.30
CA VAL A 18 6.32 17.83 -11.05
C VAL A 18 5.21 18.85 -11.16
N ILE A 19 4.00 18.45 -10.80
CA ILE A 19 2.80 19.30 -10.78
C ILE A 19 2.32 19.39 -9.33
N GLY A 20 2.15 20.61 -8.83
CA GLY A 20 1.65 20.92 -7.50
C GLY A 20 0.46 21.87 -7.58
N ARG A 21 -0.33 21.97 -6.48
CA ARG A 21 -1.49 22.88 -6.48
C ARG A 21 -1.15 24.27 -5.94
N GLY A 22 -0.42 24.33 -4.83
CA GLY A 22 -0.21 25.57 -4.08
C GLY A 22 1.21 26.09 -4.15
N GLU A 23 1.36 27.43 -4.19
CA GLU A 23 2.65 28.13 -4.25
C GLU A 23 3.56 27.79 -3.08
N ALA A 24 3.05 27.81 -1.84
CA ALA A 24 3.85 27.56 -0.63
C ALA A 24 4.43 26.14 -0.63
N SER A 25 3.64 25.11 -1.01
CA SER A 25 4.11 23.74 -1.10
C SER A 25 5.11 23.55 -2.25
N ALA A 26 4.93 24.24 -3.36
CA ALA A 26 5.84 24.24 -4.50
C ALA A 26 7.19 24.86 -4.15
N ALA A 27 7.20 26.00 -3.44
CA ALA A 27 8.42 26.64 -2.97
C ALA A 27 9.23 25.73 -2.04
N LYS A 28 8.58 25.12 -1.05
CA LYS A 28 9.20 24.15 -0.14
C LYS A 28 9.74 22.91 -0.88
N PHE A 29 9.00 22.41 -1.86
CA PHE A 29 9.43 21.29 -2.68
C PHE A 29 10.68 21.64 -3.50
N LYS A 30 10.71 22.82 -4.12
CA LYS A 30 11.87 23.34 -4.86
C LYS A 30 13.11 23.48 -3.97
N GLU A 31 12.94 24.00 -2.76
CA GLU A 31 14.02 24.11 -1.77
C GLU A 31 14.63 22.72 -1.46
N GLN A 32 13.81 21.69 -1.30
CA GLN A 32 14.26 20.35 -0.92
C GLN A 32 14.81 19.50 -2.08
N THR A 33 14.38 19.76 -3.31
CA THR A 33 14.70 18.90 -4.47
C THR A 33 15.48 19.62 -5.58
N GLY A 34 15.53 20.94 -5.57
CA GLY A 34 16.02 21.75 -6.69
C GLY A 34 15.04 21.83 -7.88
N ILE A 35 13.93 21.09 -7.86
CA ILE A 35 12.95 21.02 -8.95
C ILE A 35 11.80 21.97 -8.67
N ALA A 36 11.52 22.88 -9.60
CA ALA A 36 10.37 23.77 -9.52
C ALA A 36 9.11 23.08 -10.05
N PRO A 37 8.08 22.83 -9.21
CA PRO A 37 6.82 22.29 -9.69
C PRO A 37 6.05 23.30 -10.56
N TYR A 38 5.28 22.79 -11.52
CA TYR A 38 4.19 23.56 -12.13
C TYR A 38 3.08 23.75 -11.10
N VAL A 39 2.68 25.01 -10.86
CA VAL A 39 1.65 25.33 -9.86
C VAL A 39 0.28 25.49 -10.49
N GLY A 40 -0.77 25.11 -9.76
CA GLY A 40 -2.17 25.23 -10.18
C GLY A 40 -2.85 23.92 -10.56
N GLY A 41 -2.17 22.77 -10.35
CA GLY A 41 -2.72 21.45 -10.65
C GLY A 41 -2.66 21.07 -12.12
N ILE A 42 -3.24 19.91 -12.44
CA ILE A 42 -3.14 19.33 -13.79
C ILE A 42 -3.87 20.19 -14.83
N ASN A 43 -5.03 20.76 -14.51
CA ASN A 43 -5.78 21.57 -15.45
C ASN A 43 -4.98 22.79 -15.91
N LYS A 44 -4.36 23.52 -14.97
CA LYS A 44 -3.52 24.67 -15.31
C LYS A 44 -2.25 24.27 -16.07
N TYR A 45 -1.68 23.10 -15.75
CA TYR A 45 -0.56 22.56 -16.51
C TYR A 45 -0.92 22.36 -17.99
N LEU A 46 -2.12 21.85 -18.26
CA LEU A 46 -2.61 21.57 -19.62
C LEU A 46 -2.94 22.80 -20.44
N GLU A 47 -3.12 23.99 -19.85
CA GLU A 47 -3.28 25.24 -20.58
C GLU A 47 -2.06 25.53 -21.50
N ASN A 48 -0.88 25.08 -21.11
CA ASN A 48 0.38 25.35 -21.81
C ASN A 48 1.14 24.09 -22.22
N ASN A 49 0.60 22.89 -21.96
CA ASN A 49 1.27 21.62 -22.23
C ASN A 49 0.28 20.59 -22.80
N THR A 50 0.73 19.81 -23.75
CA THR A 50 -0.04 18.70 -24.31
C THR A 50 0.50 17.38 -23.77
N LEU A 51 -0.38 16.50 -23.29
CA LEU A 51 0.01 15.15 -22.89
C LEU A 51 0.29 14.29 -24.11
N GLN A 52 1.33 13.51 -24.05
CA GLN A 52 1.52 12.43 -25.01
C GLN A 52 0.65 11.23 -24.62
N PRO A 53 0.20 10.40 -25.57
CA PRO A 53 -0.70 9.27 -25.31
C PRO A 53 -0.16 8.24 -24.31
N ASP A 54 1.15 8.13 -24.17
CA ASP A 54 1.86 7.22 -23.25
C ASP A 54 2.33 7.88 -21.96
N THR A 55 1.92 9.13 -21.71
CA THR A 55 2.30 9.86 -20.48
C THR A 55 1.84 9.09 -19.24
N LYS A 56 2.81 8.81 -18.36
CA LYS A 56 2.58 8.10 -17.10
C LYS A 56 2.51 9.10 -15.95
N PHE A 57 1.56 8.90 -15.06
CA PHE A 57 1.39 9.74 -13.87
C PHE A 57 1.67 8.97 -12.59
N ILE A 58 2.28 9.64 -11.62
CA ILE A 58 2.38 9.18 -10.24
C ILE A 58 1.65 10.21 -9.37
N ILE A 59 0.55 9.81 -8.74
CA ILE A 59 -0.25 10.65 -7.86
C ILE A 59 0.18 10.38 -6.41
N ALA A 60 0.86 11.36 -5.80
CA ALA A 60 1.43 11.28 -4.45
C ALA A 60 0.99 12.46 -3.57
N THR A 61 -0.30 12.71 -3.55
CA THR A 61 -0.95 13.78 -2.76
C THR A 61 -1.42 13.28 -1.40
N GLY A 62 -2.07 14.14 -0.60
CA GLY A 62 -2.78 13.70 0.60
C GLY A 62 -3.92 12.74 0.28
N THR A 63 -4.24 11.84 1.22
CA THR A 63 -5.25 10.79 1.02
C THR A 63 -6.62 11.37 0.65
N GLU A 64 -6.99 12.49 1.24
CA GLU A 64 -8.26 13.21 1.05
C GLU A 64 -8.46 13.79 -0.36
N VAL A 65 -7.39 13.86 -1.14
CA VAL A 65 -7.45 14.44 -2.50
C VAL A 65 -6.99 13.47 -3.59
N LEU A 66 -6.73 12.21 -3.26
CA LEU A 66 -6.29 11.20 -4.23
C LEU A 66 -7.31 11.00 -5.34
N MET A 67 -8.57 10.74 -4.98
CA MET A 67 -9.64 10.49 -5.95
C MET A 67 -9.97 11.71 -6.83
N PRO A 68 -10.14 12.92 -6.28
CA PRO A 68 -10.29 14.13 -7.11
C PRO A 68 -9.16 14.31 -8.13
N VAL A 69 -7.89 14.16 -7.71
CA VAL A 69 -6.74 14.29 -8.61
C VAL A 69 -6.70 13.16 -9.64
N LEU A 70 -7.06 11.93 -9.26
CA LEU A 70 -7.15 10.82 -10.20
C LEU A 70 -8.15 11.13 -11.32
N ARG A 71 -9.33 11.67 -10.97
CA ARG A 71 -10.34 12.04 -11.96
C ARG A 71 -9.84 13.12 -12.93
N GLU A 72 -9.16 14.16 -12.43
CA GLU A 72 -8.56 15.20 -13.26
C GLU A 72 -7.52 14.61 -14.23
N VAL A 73 -6.62 13.76 -13.74
CA VAL A 73 -5.55 13.13 -14.53
C VAL A 73 -6.11 12.19 -15.60
N VAL A 74 -7.13 11.43 -15.26
CA VAL A 74 -7.80 10.51 -16.18
C VAL A 74 -8.60 11.29 -17.25
N ALA A 75 -9.32 12.33 -16.86
CA ALA A 75 -10.02 13.22 -17.80
C ALA A 75 -9.07 13.92 -18.78
N ALA A 76 -7.84 14.19 -18.34
CA ALA A 76 -6.76 14.74 -19.16
C ALA A 76 -6.17 13.75 -20.19
N GLY A 77 -6.58 12.47 -20.16
CA GLY A 77 -6.12 11.46 -21.10
C GLY A 77 -4.80 10.76 -20.69
N ALA A 78 -4.55 10.58 -19.40
CA ALA A 78 -3.39 9.85 -18.92
C ALA A 78 -3.28 8.45 -19.54
N GLY A 79 -2.10 8.07 -20.01
CA GLY A 79 -1.83 6.75 -20.55
C GLY A 79 -1.79 5.65 -19.48
N ARG A 80 -1.17 5.94 -18.32
CA ARG A 80 -1.07 5.04 -17.17
C ARG A 80 -0.90 5.84 -15.88
N VAL A 81 -1.50 5.37 -14.78
CA VAL A 81 -1.45 6.04 -13.49
C VAL A 81 -1.01 5.09 -12.38
N LEU A 82 -0.05 5.51 -11.56
CA LEU A 82 0.23 4.95 -10.25
C LEU A 82 -0.31 5.93 -9.20
N ILE A 83 -1.28 5.51 -8.43
CA ILE A 83 -1.87 6.33 -7.37
C ILE A 83 -1.48 5.82 -5.99
N GLU A 84 -1.11 6.74 -5.08
CA GLU A 84 -0.87 6.35 -3.69
C GLU A 84 -2.09 5.65 -3.08
N LYS A 85 -1.79 4.68 -2.22
CA LYS A 85 -2.84 3.94 -1.51
C LYS A 85 -3.55 4.86 -0.49
N PRO A 86 -4.80 4.63 -0.21
CA PRO A 86 -5.70 3.60 -0.75
C PRO A 86 -6.52 4.05 -1.97
N ALA A 87 -6.04 5.04 -2.71
CA ALA A 87 -6.67 5.66 -3.88
C ALA A 87 -7.86 6.57 -3.60
N ALA A 88 -8.47 6.49 -2.43
CA ALA A 88 -9.62 7.29 -1.98
C ALA A 88 -9.52 7.53 -0.46
N VAL A 89 -10.28 8.47 0.09
CA VAL A 89 -10.30 8.71 1.55
C VAL A 89 -11.06 7.61 2.29
N SER A 90 -12.05 7.00 1.64
CA SER A 90 -12.87 5.92 2.22
C SER A 90 -13.19 4.84 1.17
N ILE A 91 -13.61 3.66 1.64
CA ILE A 91 -14.13 2.60 0.77
C ILE A 91 -15.38 3.10 0.02
N ALA A 92 -16.24 3.86 0.68
CA ALA A 92 -17.44 4.43 0.05
C ALA A 92 -17.07 5.32 -1.16
N GLU A 93 -16.15 6.28 -0.99
CA GLU A 93 -15.66 7.12 -2.08
C GLU A 93 -15.07 6.29 -3.23
N LEU A 94 -14.30 5.24 -2.92
CA LEU A 94 -13.74 4.35 -3.93
C LEU A 94 -14.84 3.67 -4.75
N LEU A 95 -15.84 3.09 -4.09
CA LEU A 95 -16.95 2.36 -4.73
C LEU A 95 -17.87 3.29 -5.52
N GLU A 96 -18.13 4.50 -5.05
CA GLU A 96 -18.90 5.52 -5.79
C GLU A 96 -18.25 5.91 -7.13
N ASN A 97 -16.94 5.83 -7.21
CA ASN A 97 -16.18 6.13 -8.41
C ASN A 97 -15.95 4.92 -9.33
N GLU A 98 -16.33 3.72 -8.94
CA GLU A 98 -16.10 2.49 -9.71
C GLU A 98 -16.62 2.58 -11.15
N GLN A 99 -17.87 2.99 -11.33
CA GLN A 99 -18.48 3.07 -12.66
C GLN A 99 -17.76 4.09 -13.56
N TYR A 100 -17.32 5.22 -13.00
CA TYR A 100 -16.56 6.22 -13.75
C TYR A 100 -15.18 5.69 -14.19
N LEU A 101 -14.53 4.88 -13.34
CA LEU A 101 -13.18 4.39 -13.58
C LEU A 101 -13.13 3.02 -14.29
N LYS A 102 -14.28 2.37 -14.48
CA LYS A 102 -14.39 1.00 -14.98
C LYS A 102 -13.59 0.74 -16.26
N ASN A 103 -13.69 1.62 -17.25
CA ASN A 103 -13.02 1.46 -18.54
C ASN A 103 -11.53 1.81 -18.52
N LEU A 104 -11.01 2.26 -17.38
CA LEU A 104 -9.65 2.74 -17.19
C LEU A 104 -8.92 1.95 -16.09
N ALA A 105 -9.62 1.05 -15.41
CA ALA A 105 -9.11 0.32 -14.24
C ALA A 105 -7.82 -0.45 -14.54
N ASP A 106 -7.66 -0.97 -15.75
CA ASP A 106 -6.45 -1.69 -16.20
C ASP A 106 -5.22 -0.78 -16.40
N LYS A 107 -5.43 0.54 -16.44
CA LYS A 107 -4.36 1.54 -16.60
C LYS A 107 -4.02 2.24 -15.30
N ILE A 108 -4.75 1.98 -14.23
CA ILE A 108 -4.59 2.60 -12.92
C ILE A 108 -4.13 1.55 -11.93
N PHE A 109 -3.01 1.82 -11.25
CA PHE A 109 -2.38 0.93 -10.28
C PHE A 109 -2.28 1.60 -8.92
N VAL A 110 -2.51 0.85 -7.84
CA VAL A 110 -2.49 1.36 -6.46
C VAL A 110 -1.16 1.01 -5.79
N ALA A 111 -0.53 2.00 -5.18
CA ALA A 111 0.85 1.94 -4.72
C ALA A 111 1.02 1.21 -3.36
N TYR A 112 0.74 -0.07 -3.29
CA TYR A 112 1.05 -0.91 -2.14
C TYR A 112 2.52 -1.33 -2.15
N ASN A 113 3.41 -0.42 -1.77
CA ASN A 113 4.86 -0.56 -1.84
C ASN A 113 5.42 -1.74 -1.02
N ARG A 114 4.71 -2.22 -0.01
CA ARG A 114 5.16 -3.34 0.83
C ARG A 114 5.29 -4.66 0.09
N ARG A 115 4.55 -4.86 -1.00
CA ARG A 115 4.71 -6.00 -1.90
C ARG A 115 6.12 -6.10 -2.50
N PHE A 116 6.83 -4.97 -2.53
CA PHE A 116 8.16 -4.80 -3.14
C PHE A 116 9.29 -4.67 -2.13
N TYR A 117 9.04 -4.89 -0.84
CA TYR A 117 10.09 -4.93 0.18
C TYR A 117 11.07 -6.06 -0.10
N SER A 118 12.35 -5.81 0.08
CA SER A 118 13.39 -6.85 -0.09
C SER A 118 13.15 -8.05 0.84
N SER A 119 12.67 -7.82 2.05
CA SER A 119 12.24 -8.86 3.00
C SER A 119 11.10 -9.72 2.45
N VAL A 120 10.13 -9.11 1.78
CA VAL A 120 8.98 -9.80 1.18
C VAL A 120 9.40 -10.62 -0.03
N ILE A 121 10.26 -10.10 -0.87
CA ILE A 121 10.80 -10.82 -2.02
C ILE A 121 11.60 -12.05 -1.56
N GLU A 122 12.43 -11.90 -0.52
CA GLU A 122 13.16 -13.04 0.05
C GLU A 122 12.20 -14.06 0.70
N ALA A 123 11.16 -13.60 1.42
CA ALA A 123 10.14 -14.50 1.96
C ALA A 123 9.42 -15.29 0.85
N GLN A 124 9.06 -14.67 -0.28
CA GLN A 124 8.46 -15.35 -1.42
C GLN A 124 9.38 -16.42 -2.03
N LYS A 125 10.67 -16.14 -2.12
CA LYS A 125 11.67 -17.11 -2.56
C LYS A 125 11.71 -18.32 -1.63
N MET A 126 11.77 -18.09 -0.31
CA MET A 126 11.74 -19.16 0.69
C MET A 126 10.47 -20.00 0.63
N ILE A 127 9.29 -19.37 0.49
CA ILE A 127 8.02 -20.05 0.35
C ILE A 127 8.04 -20.99 -0.87
N LYS A 128 8.57 -20.51 -1.99
CA LYS A 128 8.69 -21.31 -3.22
C LYS A 128 9.65 -22.49 -3.04
N GLU A 129 10.79 -22.28 -2.42
CA GLU A 129 11.80 -23.33 -2.12
C GLU A 129 11.25 -24.41 -1.18
N ASP A 130 10.31 -24.06 -0.32
CA ASP A 130 9.71 -24.96 0.65
C ASP A 130 8.48 -25.72 0.13
N GLY A 131 8.07 -25.42 -1.11
CA GLY A 131 6.92 -26.08 -1.75
C GLY A 131 5.59 -25.39 -1.51
N GLY A 132 5.60 -24.15 -1.03
CA GLY A 132 4.41 -23.33 -0.83
C GLY A 132 4.11 -23.00 0.63
N LEU A 133 3.15 -22.10 0.83
CA LEU A 133 2.65 -21.67 2.12
C LEU A 133 1.54 -22.64 2.59
N GLN A 134 1.56 -23.03 3.87
CA GLN A 134 0.55 -23.90 4.48
C GLN A 134 -0.44 -23.13 5.33
N SER A 135 0.08 -22.16 6.11
CA SER A 135 -0.76 -21.29 6.93
C SER A 135 -0.05 -19.96 7.21
N MET A 136 -0.82 -18.94 7.63
CA MET A 136 -0.28 -17.67 8.06
C MET A 136 -1.05 -17.09 9.23
N HIS A 137 -0.34 -16.20 9.97
CA HIS A 137 -0.94 -15.29 10.94
C HIS A 137 -0.47 -13.87 10.64
N PHE A 138 -1.36 -12.86 10.80
CA PHE A 138 -0.94 -11.47 10.67
C PHE A 138 -1.58 -10.56 11.72
N GLU A 139 -0.85 -9.51 12.05
CA GLU A 139 -1.28 -8.48 13.00
C GLU A 139 -1.15 -7.10 12.35
N PHE A 140 -2.19 -6.26 12.51
CA PHE A 140 -2.19 -4.87 12.04
C PHE A 140 -2.52 -3.87 13.15
N THR A 141 -2.04 -4.12 14.35
CA THR A 141 -2.20 -3.22 15.49
C THR A 141 -1.63 -1.84 15.20
N GLU A 142 -2.46 -0.83 15.34
CA GLU A 142 -2.07 0.58 15.23
C GLU A 142 -1.81 1.17 16.62
N TRP A 143 -0.92 2.15 16.69
CA TRP A 143 -0.66 2.89 17.93
C TRP A 143 -1.62 4.06 18.05
N ALA A 144 -2.82 3.78 18.53
CA ALA A 144 -3.89 4.76 18.62
C ALA A 144 -3.49 6.01 19.43
N HIS A 145 -2.69 5.84 20.50
CA HIS A 145 -2.14 6.94 21.32
C HIS A 145 -1.18 7.87 20.57
N ILE A 146 -0.53 7.38 19.52
CA ILE A 146 0.34 8.21 18.63
C ILE A 146 -0.49 8.85 17.52
N ILE A 147 -1.49 8.14 17.00
CA ILE A 147 -2.30 8.58 15.85
C ILE A 147 -3.33 9.64 16.28
N GLY A 148 -3.97 9.46 17.44
CA GLY A 148 -5.01 10.35 17.92
C GLY A 148 -4.64 11.84 17.94
N PRO A 149 -3.47 12.23 18.48
CA PRO A 149 -3.00 13.63 18.47
C PRO A 149 -2.62 14.19 17.09
N LEU A 150 -2.48 13.36 16.05
CA LEU A 150 -2.08 13.86 14.73
C LEU A 150 -3.19 14.68 14.09
N GLU A 151 -2.84 15.83 13.56
CA GLU A 151 -3.73 16.60 12.68
C GLU A 151 -3.77 15.92 11.31
N LYS A 152 -4.96 15.56 10.85
CA LYS A 152 -5.24 14.97 9.53
C LYS A 152 -6.42 15.69 8.91
N ALA A 153 -6.50 15.67 7.59
CA ALA A 153 -7.67 16.14 6.88
C ALA A 153 -8.92 15.35 7.33
N PRO A 154 -10.11 15.98 7.28
CA PRO A 154 -11.38 15.31 7.61
C PRO A 154 -11.55 14.00 6.83
N GLY A 155 -12.07 12.98 7.47
CA GLY A 155 -12.29 11.65 6.91
C GLY A 155 -11.08 10.72 6.97
N VAL A 156 -9.86 11.21 7.17
CA VAL A 156 -8.66 10.35 7.14
C VAL A 156 -8.54 9.49 8.39
N LYS A 157 -8.75 10.05 9.59
CA LYS A 157 -8.67 9.26 10.84
C LYS A 157 -9.87 8.34 11.01
N GLU A 158 -11.05 8.79 10.63
CA GLU A 158 -12.28 8.02 10.64
C GLU A 158 -12.20 6.78 9.73
N ASN A 159 -11.37 6.83 8.69
CA ASN A 159 -11.12 5.73 7.78
C ASN A 159 -9.68 5.17 7.91
N TRP A 160 -9.05 5.25 9.09
CA TRP A 160 -7.65 4.87 9.28
C TRP A 160 -7.34 3.41 8.95
N PHE A 161 -8.28 2.50 9.21
CA PHE A 161 -8.13 1.12 8.78
C PHE A 161 -7.87 1.04 7.27
N PHE A 162 -8.70 1.70 6.46
CA PHE A 162 -8.54 1.75 5.01
C PHE A 162 -7.30 2.54 4.62
N ALA A 163 -7.08 3.70 5.23
CA ALA A 163 -5.95 4.58 4.92
C ALA A 163 -4.58 3.99 5.29
N ASN A 164 -4.49 3.11 6.31
CA ASN A 164 -3.20 2.65 6.84
C ASN A 164 -3.10 1.14 7.04
N SER A 165 -4.02 0.51 7.78
CA SER A 165 -3.94 -0.91 8.16
C SER A 165 -4.02 -1.86 6.97
N THR A 166 -4.66 -1.46 5.88
CA THR A 166 -4.73 -2.22 4.62
C THR A 166 -3.37 -2.53 4.01
N HIS A 167 -2.31 -1.83 4.38
CA HIS A 167 -0.95 -2.21 3.99
C HIS A 167 -0.57 -3.63 4.43
N VAL A 168 -0.96 -4.03 5.65
CA VAL A 168 -0.67 -5.37 6.18
C VAL A 168 -1.65 -6.37 5.61
N VAL A 169 -2.94 -6.02 5.57
CA VAL A 169 -3.99 -6.91 5.06
C VAL A 169 -3.74 -7.24 3.58
N ASP A 170 -3.41 -6.23 2.78
CA ASP A 170 -3.07 -6.42 1.37
C ASP A 170 -1.87 -7.34 1.18
N LEU A 171 -0.79 -7.11 1.96
CA LEU A 171 0.42 -7.92 1.87
C LEU A 171 0.18 -9.36 2.30
N ALA A 172 -0.59 -9.58 3.37
CA ALA A 172 -0.93 -10.93 3.84
C ALA A 172 -1.64 -11.73 2.73
N PHE A 173 -2.67 -11.16 2.13
CA PHE A 173 -3.40 -11.83 1.05
C PHE A 173 -2.68 -11.79 -0.32
N TYR A 174 -1.73 -10.91 -0.53
CA TYR A 174 -0.82 -10.99 -1.66
C TYR A 174 0.10 -12.22 -1.58
N LEU A 175 0.53 -12.59 -0.37
CA LEU A 175 1.42 -13.74 -0.14
C LEU A 175 0.68 -15.08 -0.08
N ALA A 176 -0.58 -15.09 0.39
CA ALA A 176 -1.31 -16.31 0.70
C ALA A 176 -2.51 -16.60 -0.23
N GLY A 177 -2.84 -15.71 -1.16
CA GLY A 177 -4.07 -15.78 -1.95
C GLY A 177 -5.25 -15.08 -1.27
N SER A 178 -6.38 -14.96 -1.97
CA SER A 178 -7.57 -14.25 -1.51
C SER A 178 -8.43 -15.12 -0.57
N PRO A 179 -9.02 -14.56 0.50
CA PRO A 179 -9.87 -15.34 1.42
C PRO A 179 -11.17 -15.77 0.72
N THR A 180 -11.56 -17.02 0.90
CA THR A 180 -12.77 -17.61 0.29
C THR A 180 -13.81 -17.99 1.34
N ASP A 181 -13.45 -18.76 2.36
CA ASP A 181 -14.32 -19.07 3.50
C ASP A 181 -13.65 -18.58 4.78
N TRP A 182 -14.26 -17.58 5.42
CA TRP A 182 -13.68 -16.91 6.58
C TRP A 182 -14.72 -16.18 7.42
N ARG A 183 -14.33 -15.85 8.66
CA ARG A 183 -15.12 -15.04 9.58
C ARG A 183 -14.26 -13.91 10.12
N SER A 184 -14.86 -12.73 10.21
CA SER A 184 -14.29 -11.52 10.79
C SER A 184 -15.15 -11.07 11.97
N PHE A 185 -14.49 -10.56 12.99
CA PHE A 185 -15.10 -9.93 14.16
C PHE A 185 -14.41 -8.62 14.41
N SER A 186 -15.18 -7.55 14.58
CA SER A 186 -14.68 -6.25 14.96
C SER A 186 -15.54 -5.65 16.09
N LYS A 187 -14.95 -4.84 16.94
CA LYS A 187 -15.69 -4.13 17.98
C LYS A 187 -15.13 -2.75 18.24
N HIS A 188 -15.97 -1.90 18.81
CA HIS A 188 -15.57 -0.64 19.40
C HIS A 188 -14.53 -0.83 20.52
N GLY A 189 -13.67 0.17 20.69
CA GLY A 189 -12.87 0.38 21.88
C GLY A 189 -13.22 1.70 22.57
N THR A 190 -12.22 2.35 23.17
CA THR A 190 -12.38 3.61 23.91
C THR A 190 -11.97 4.85 23.12
N ILE A 191 -11.32 4.69 21.97
CA ILE A 191 -10.93 5.82 21.10
C ILE A 191 -12.14 6.39 20.35
N ASP A 192 -12.13 7.70 20.14
CA ASP A 192 -13.26 8.48 19.59
C ASP A 192 -13.14 8.82 18.10
N TRP A 193 -11.97 8.59 17.50
CA TRP A 193 -11.67 8.99 16.12
C TRP A 193 -11.78 7.85 15.09
N HIS A 194 -12.04 6.61 15.53
CA HIS A 194 -12.29 5.46 14.63
C HIS A 194 -13.34 4.52 15.25
N GLU A 195 -14.27 4.04 14.43
CA GLU A 195 -15.39 3.24 14.92
C GLU A 195 -14.96 1.88 15.48
N LYS A 196 -14.06 1.18 14.84
CA LYS A 196 -13.59 -0.15 15.28
C LYS A 196 -12.10 -0.11 15.62
N THR A 197 -11.72 -0.71 16.72
CA THR A 197 -10.33 -0.70 17.22
C THR A 197 -9.78 -2.07 17.54
N ASN A 198 -10.66 -3.07 17.61
CA ASN A 198 -10.30 -4.46 17.86
C ASN A 198 -10.84 -5.32 16.74
N PHE A 199 -9.98 -6.17 16.21
CA PHE A 199 -10.27 -7.02 15.06
C PHE A 199 -9.71 -8.42 15.28
N ALA A 200 -10.45 -9.44 14.90
CA ALA A 200 -9.99 -10.81 14.87
C ALA A 200 -10.72 -11.59 13.78
N GLY A 201 -10.03 -12.54 13.18
CA GLY A 201 -10.65 -13.39 12.18
C GLY A 201 -9.78 -14.58 11.79
N ALA A 202 -10.39 -15.52 11.11
CA ALA A 202 -9.73 -16.71 10.59
C ALA A 202 -10.49 -17.28 9.39
N GLY A 203 -9.79 -18.05 8.56
CA GLY A 203 -10.39 -18.70 7.41
C GLY A 203 -9.38 -19.44 6.54
N ILE A 204 -9.78 -19.66 5.28
CA ILE A 204 -8.97 -20.29 4.24
C ILE A 204 -8.98 -19.43 2.98
N THR A 205 -7.86 -19.43 2.26
CA THR A 205 -7.72 -18.73 0.97
C THR A 205 -8.03 -19.65 -0.21
N ASP A 206 -8.14 -19.06 -1.41
CA ASP A 206 -8.31 -19.74 -2.69
C ASP A 206 -7.15 -20.69 -3.05
N THR A 207 -5.97 -20.45 -2.46
CA THR A 207 -4.80 -21.35 -2.57
C THR A 207 -4.77 -22.46 -1.52
N GLY A 208 -5.78 -22.53 -0.63
CA GLY A 208 -5.88 -23.52 0.44
C GLY A 208 -5.08 -23.17 1.70
N VAL A 209 -4.51 -21.98 1.81
CA VAL A 209 -3.75 -21.53 2.98
C VAL A 209 -4.70 -21.16 4.11
N LEU A 210 -4.53 -21.77 5.28
CA LEU A 210 -5.25 -21.39 6.50
C LEU A 210 -4.66 -20.07 7.04
N PHE A 211 -5.53 -19.16 7.47
CA PHE A 211 -5.07 -17.91 8.05
C PHE A 211 -5.82 -17.52 9.31
N SER A 212 -5.16 -16.72 10.14
CA SER A 212 -5.78 -15.98 11.24
C SER A 212 -5.17 -14.59 11.34
N TYR A 213 -5.92 -13.67 11.96
CA TYR A 213 -5.40 -12.33 12.26
C TYR A 213 -5.97 -11.79 13.57
N ILE A 214 -5.22 -10.84 14.13
CA ILE A 214 -5.65 -10.06 15.28
C ILE A 214 -5.17 -8.61 15.13
N SER A 215 -5.89 -7.68 15.72
CA SER A 215 -5.45 -6.30 15.90
C SER A 215 -6.15 -5.68 17.10
N ASN A 216 -5.40 -5.01 17.96
CA ASN A 216 -5.95 -4.25 19.08
C ASN A 216 -5.20 -2.91 19.21
N TRP A 217 -5.84 -1.82 18.75
CA TRP A 217 -5.22 -0.50 18.67
C TRP A 217 -5.02 0.18 20.03
N GLU A 218 -5.60 -0.41 21.08
CA GLU A 218 -5.53 0.09 22.46
C GLU A 218 -4.61 -0.77 23.33
N SER A 219 -3.85 -1.69 22.72
CA SER A 219 -2.92 -2.59 23.41
C SER A 219 -1.52 -2.50 22.81
N ALA A 220 -0.57 -3.18 23.46
CA ALA A 220 0.75 -3.41 22.89
C ALA A 220 0.64 -4.30 21.64
N GLY A 221 1.43 -3.99 20.64
CA GLY A 221 1.46 -4.71 19.37
C GLY A 221 1.97 -3.84 18.23
N ARG A 222 2.20 -4.44 17.10
CA ARG A 222 2.58 -3.76 15.87
C ARG A 222 2.36 -4.68 14.68
N TRP A 223 2.47 -4.12 13.50
CA TRP A 223 2.37 -4.82 12.22
C TRP A 223 3.34 -5.99 12.11
N GLY A 224 2.85 -7.11 11.64
CA GLY A 224 3.67 -8.27 11.37
C GLY A 224 2.91 -9.36 10.63
N ILE A 225 3.66 -10.20 9.92
CA ILE A 225 3.11 -11.36 9.22
C ILE A 225 4.01 -12.55 9.55
N GLU A 226 3.41 -13.69 9.88
CA GLU A 226 4.05 -14.95 10.12
C GLU A 226 3.57 -15.95 9.05
N LEU A 227 4.53 -16.54 8.34
CA LEU A 227 4.28 -17.39 7.19
C LEU A 227 4.84 -18.78 7.48
N LEU A 228 3.99 -19.81 7.46
CA LEU A 228 4.36 -21.16 7.84
C LEU A 228 4.39 -22.06 6.59
N THR A 229 5.57 -22.61 6.31
CA THR A 229 5.81 -23.60 5.26
C THR A 229 6.01 -25.00 5.86
N ALA A 230 6.26 -26.00 5.03
CA ALA A 230 6.58 -27.35 5.50
C ALA A 230 7.92 -27.44 6.25
N LYS A 231 8.83 -26.46 6.04
CA LYS A 231 10.22 -26.50 6.56
C LYS A 231 10.53 -25.43 7.59
N ARG A 232 9.84 -24.30 7.55
CA ARG A 232 10.17 -23.14 8.41
C ARG A 232 8.94 -22.26 8.70
N ARG A 233 9.06 -21.43 9.72
CA ARG A 233 8.21 -20.29 10.01
C ARG A 233 9.01 -19.03 9.77
N ILE A 234 8.50 -18.14 8.92
CA ILE A 234 9.10 -16.89 8.50
C ILE A 234 8.37 -15.76 9.20
N TYR A 235 9.09 -14.83 9.79
CA TYR A 235 8.55 -13.67 10.50
C TYR A 235 8.95 -12.39 9.77
N LEU A 236 7.97 -11.63 9.32
CA LEU A 236 8.10 -10.26 8.84
C LEU A 236 7.69 -9.32 9.99
N ARG A 237 8.55 -9.15 10.97
CA ARG A 237 8.33 -8.33 12.18
C ARG A 237 9.68 -7.81 12.73
N PRO A 238 10.07 -6.51 12.47
CA PRO A 238 9.35 -5.56 11.62
C PRO A 238 9.26 -6.05 10.17
N MET A 239 8.34 -5.45 9.40
CA MET A 239 8.07 -5.94 8.02
C MET A 239 9.26 -5.71 7.07
N GLU A 240 10.14 -4.78 7.40
CA GLU A 240 11.39 -4.49 6.69
C GLU A 240 12.48 -5.54 6.97
N GLY A 241 12.34 -6.30 8.05
CA GLY A 241 13.24 -7.39 8.46
C GLY A 241 12.65 -8.76 8.17
N LEU A 242 13.46 -9.79 8.32
CA LEU A 242 13.05 -11.17 8.16
C LEU A 242 13.78 -12.05 9.18
N SER A 243 13.02 -12.84 9.95
CA SER A 243 13.56 -13.86 10.86
C SER A 243 12.94 -15.22 10.54
N VAL A 244 13.67 -16.29 10.86
CA VAL A 244 13.29 -17.65 10.51
C VAL A 244 13.42 -18.58 11.71
N GLN A 245 12.40 -19.41 11.91
CA GLN A 245 12.45 -20.58 12.78
C GLN A 245 12.40 -21.83 11.91
N VAL A 246 13.42 -22.67 12.00
CA VAL A 246 13.49 -23.94 11.25
C VAL A 246 12.66 -25.02 11.96
N LYS A 247 11.96 -25.87 11.22
CA LYS A 247 11.20 -27.00 11.76
C LYS A 247 12.05 -27.87 12.66
N GLY A 248 11.52 -28.20 13.84
CA GLY A 248 12.22 -28.99 14.86
C GLY A 248 13.13 -28.16 15.78
N THR A 249 13.16 -26.83 15.65
CA THR A 249 13.89 -25.93 16.55
C THR A 249 12.94 -24.95 17.23
N VAL A 250 13.37 -24.36 18.35
CA VAL A 250 12.65 -23.27 19.04
C VAL A 250 13.28 -21.90 18.77
N ALA A 251 14.51 -21.88 18.26
CA ALA A 251 15.25 -20.65 18.00
C ALA A 251 14.67 -19.92 16.79
N VAL A 252 14.47 -18.62 16.96
CA VAL A 252 14.14 -17.66 15.88
C VAL A 252 15.37 -16.84 15.61
N ASN A 253 15.92 -16.92 14.43
CA ASN A 253 17.14 -16.22 14.05
C ASN A 253 16.84 -15.18 12.97
N GLU A 254 17.51 -14.04 13.02
CA GLU A 254 17.53 -13.09 11.91
C GLU A 254 18.09 -13.78 10.67
N HIS A 255 17.49 -13.50 9.53
CA HIS A 255 17.93 -13.97 8.24
C HIS A 255 18.50 -12.80 7.43
N GLU A 256 19.78 -12.94 7.06
CA GLU A 256 20.46 -11.96 6.23
C GLU A 256 20.02 -12.08 4.76
N PHE A 257 19.70 -10.96 4.14
CA PHE A 257 19.33 -10.86 2.73
C PHE A 257 19.77 -9.51 2.17
N ASP A 258 19.85 -9.38 0.85
CA ASP A 258 20.16 -8.11 0.22
C ASP A 258 18.98 -7.13 0.34
N ASN A 259 19.18 -6.13 1.19
CA ASN A 259 18.22 -5.04 1.44
C ASN A 259 18.81 -3.66 1.18
N GLN A 260 19.92 -3.56 0.43
CA GLN A 260 20.61 -2.30 0.20
C GLN A 260 19.69 -1.27 -0.46
N ILE A 261 18.87 -1.70 -1.41
CA ILE A 261 17.93 -0.81 -2.11
C ILE A 261 16.88 -0.20 -1.16
N ASP A 262 16.45 -0.95 -0.14
CA ASP A 262 15.48 -0.50 0.86
C ASP A 262 16.13 0.37 1.96
N LYS A 263 17.46 0.35 2.09
CA LYS A 263 18.23 1.27 2.93
C LYS A 263 18.50 2.60 2.20
N ASP A 264 18.80 2.53 0.91
CA ASP A 264 19.10 3.70 0.10
C ASP A 264 17.84 4.52 -0.24
N PHE A 265 16.69 3.86 -0.35
CA PHE A 265 15.38 4.46 -0.69
C PHE A 265 14.33 4.08 0.35
N LYS A 266 13.16 4.70 0.25
CA LYS A 266 12.01 4.24 1.03
C LYS A 266 11.71 2.79 0.67
N PRO A 267 11.62 1.87 1.66
CA PRO A 267 11.45 0.44 1.39
C PRO A 267 10.38 0.12 0.35
N GLY A 268 10.74 -0.71 -0.62
CA GLY A 268 9.89 -1.15 -1.72
C GLY A 268 9.62 -0.12 -2.82
N LEU A 269 9.89 1.17 -2.58
CA LEU A 269 9.49 2.23 -3.51
C LEU A 269 10.28 2.18 -4.82
N TYR A 270 11.58 1.88 -4.76
CA TYR A 270 12.42 1.79 -5.96
C TYR A 270 11.90 0.72 -6.92
N LYS A 271 11.68 -0.49 -6.41
CA LYS A 271 11.18 -1.62 -7.20
C LYS A 271 9.73 -1.41 -7.65
N GLN A 272 8.88 -0.76 -6.84
CA GLN A 272 7.53 -0.42 -7.24
C GLN A 272 7.50 0.54 -8.43
N VAL A 273 8.33 1.59 -8.42
CA VAL A 273 8.43 2.55 -9.54
C VAL A 273 9.02 1.86 -10.78
N GLU A 274 10.02 1.00 -10.62
CA GLU A 274 10.57 0.20 -11.71
C GLU A 274 9.48 -0.68 -12.34
N ALA A 275 8.71 -1.41 -11.52
CA ALA A 275 7.58 -2.22 -11.97
C ALA A 275 6.53 -1.37 -12.70
N PHE A 276 6.15 -0.22 -12.16
CA PHE A 276 5.20 0.69 -12.82
C PHE A 276 5.66 1.12 -14.21
N LEU A 277 6.94 1.32 -14.40
CA LEU A 277 7.49 1.76 -15.66
C LEU A 277 7.70 0.63 -16.69
N THR A 278 7.96 -0.59 -16.23
CA THR A 278 8.43 -1.72 -17.07
C THR A 278 7.54 -2.97 -17.03
N GLN A 279 6.93 -3.29 -15.88
CA GLN A 279 6.16 -4.53 -15.63
C GLN A 279 4.91 -4.24 -14.78
N PRO A 280 3.98 -3.39 -15.26
CA PRO A 280 2.84 -2.92 -14.46
C PRO A 280 1.90 -4.03 -14.00
N GLU A 281 1.88 -5.17 -14.67
CA GLU A 281 1.10 -6.36 -14.30
C GLU A 281 1.50 -6.95 -12.94
N SER A 282 2.65 -6.60 -12.39
CA SER A 282 3.07 -6.98 -11.03
C SER A 282 2.49 -6.08 -9.92
N LEU A 283 1.86 -4.99 -10.30
CA LEU A 283 1.20 -4.05 -9.40
C LEU A 283 -0.27 -4.44 -9.16
N LEU A 284 -0.85 -3.93 -8.08
CA LEU A 284 -2.29 -4.02 -7.86
C LEU A 284 -3.01 -3.04 -8.79
N ASN A 285 -3.78 -3.53 -9.75
CA ASN A 285 -4.64 -2.67 -10.57
C ASN A 285 -5.84 -2.17 -9.75
N LEU A 286 -6.51 -1.13 -10.25
CA LEU A 286 -7.61 -0.50 -9.53
C LEU A 286 -8.85 -1.40 -9.43
N SER A 287 -9.13 -2.24 -10.43
CA SER A 287 -10.26 -3.19 -10.39
C SER A 287 -10.11 -4.17 -9.24
N ASP A 288 -8.95 -4.84 -9.16
CA ASP A 288 -8.67 -5.77 -8.07
C ASP A 288 -8.66 -5.08 -6.70
N HIS A 289 -8.23 -3.80 -6.63
CA HIS A 289 -8.29 -3.03 -5.39
C HIS A 289 -9.74 -2.72 -4.96
N ILE A 290 -10.62 -2.40 -5.90
CA ILE A 290 -12.05 -2.22 -5.66
C ILE A 290 -12.68 -3.51 -5.15
N ASP A 291 -12.41 -4.64 -5.79
CA ASP A 291 -12.90 -5.94 -5.37
C ASP A 291 -12.39 -6.33 -3.97
N LYS A 292 -11.11 -6.15 -3.70
CA LYS A 292 -10.55 -6.34 -2.35
C LYS A 292 -11.20 -5.43 -1.31
N SER A 293 -11.49 -4.19 -1.67
CA SER A 293 -12.13 -3.23 -0.77
C SER A 293 -13.54 -3.68 -0.40
N ARG A 294 -14.30 -4.21 -1.34
CA ARG A 294 -15.66 -4.75 -1.14
C ARG A 294 -15.64 -6.09 -0.41
N GLU A 295 -14.82 -7.04 -0.86
CA GLU A 295 -14.89 -8.43 -0.41
C GLU A 295 -14.05 -8.72 0.84
N ILE A 296 -13.04 -7.89 1.12
CA ILE A 296 -12.15 -8.10 2.26
C ILE A 296 -12.23 -6.94 3.25
N TYR A 297 -11.87 -5.72 2.84
CA TYR A 297 -11.72 -4.62 3.79
C TYR A 297 -13.03 -4.20 4.43
N GLN A 298 -14.12 -4.13 3.65
CA GLN A 298 -15.44 -3.80 4.16
C GLN A 298 -15.98 -4.88 5.11
N LYS A 299 -15.66 -6.16 4.86
CA LYS A 299 -16.08 -7.27 5.75
C LYS A 299 -15.25 -7.36 7.03
N MET A 300 -14.10 -6.71 7.11
CA MET A 300 -13.29 -6.62 8.34
C MET A 300 -13.78 -5.51 9.27
N LEU A 301 -14.41 -4.47 8.73
CA LEU A 301 -15.00 -3.36 9.48
C LEU A 301 -16.38 -3.70 10.06
#